data_15ef9095eccad166764280724f0b9f35
#
_entry.id   15ef9095eccad166764280724f0b9f35
#
_cell.length_a   1.000
_cell.length_b   1.000
_cell.length_c   1.000
_cell.angle_alpha   90.00
_cell.angle_beta   90.00
_cell.angle_gamma   90.00
#
_symmetry.space_group_name_H-M   'P 1'
#
loop_
_entity.id
_entity.type
_entity.pdbx_description
1 polymer ?
#
loop_
_entity_poly.entity_id
_entity_poly.type
_entity_poly.pdbx_seq_one_letter_code
_entity_poly.pdbx_strand_id
1 'polypeptide(L)'
;MQNEKILLVIDMNNGFTREGNMFTENLNKLVLPMKKFIIELKNKNAKVVYYSDAHNINDEEFKVYPVHCIKGTHESEYVDELLGLNDYYVEKQTTNGFVAKNPFEFSTKADVDFYVVGGVTEICVKNITMSILDFIKSKNLKSNVYVVSDLVATFDGPNNDASTRHNNALNEMKKNGAKIVTSKQVLKKNNIR
;
A
#
# COMPACT_ATOMS: atom_id res chain seq x y z
N MET A 1 -20.98 -2.75 16.32
CA MET A 1 -20.41 -3.79 15.46
C MET A 1 -19.00 -3.39 15.09
N GLN A 2 -18.05 -4.33 14.98
CA GLN A 2 -16.66 -4.03 14.59
C GLN A 2 -16.59 -3.87 13.07
N ASN A 3 -15.84 -2.85 12.59
CA ASN A 3 -15.59 -2.65 11.16
C ASN A 3 -14.88 -3.87 10.55
N GLU A 4 -15.16 -4.16 9.28
CA GLU A 4 -14.39 -5.13 8.51
C GLU A 4 -12.96 -4.60 8.32
N LYS A 5 -11.96 -5.48 8.35
CA LYS A 5 -10.56 -5.09 8.17
C LYS A 5 -10.10 -5.46 6.76
N ILE A 6 -9.52 -4.50 6.06
CA ILE A 6 -8.89 -4.74 4.75
C ILE A 6 -7.47 -4.22 4.79
N LEU A 7 -6.51 -5.09 4.51
CA LEU A 7 -5.10 -4.75 4.34
C LEU A 7 -4.81 -4.53 2.86
N LEU A 8 -4.35 -3.35 2.51
CA LEU A 8 -3.90 -2.98 1.18
C LEU A 8 -2.37 -3.04 1.15
N VAL A 9 -1.82 -3.93 0.36
CA VAL A 9 -0.37 -4.07 0.13
C VAL A 9 -0.07 -3.47 -1.24
N ILE A 10 0.70 -2.40 -1.25
CA ILE A 10 0.91 -1.56 -2.42
C ILE A 10 2.31 -1.82 -2.98
N ASP A 11 2.38 -2.25 -4.23
CA ASP A 11 3.58 -2.30 -5.08
C ASP A 11 4.79 -3.01 -4.44
N MET A 12 4.56 -4.17 -3.84
CA MET A 12 5.65 -5.05 -3.40
C MET A 12 6.13 -5.96 -4.54
N ASN A 13 6.22 -5.39 -5.74
CA ASN A 13 6.75 -6.04 -6.94
C ASN A 13 8.27 -6.18 -6.88
N ASN A 14 8.82 -7.12 -7.64
CA ASN A 14 10.27 -7.27 -7.79
C ASN A 14 10.95 -6.01 -8.30
N GLY A 15 10.30 -5.25 -9.21
CA GLY A 15 10.82 -3.99 -9.76
C GLY A 15 11.01 -2.86 -8.74
N PHE A 16 10.39 -2.96 -7.55
CA PHE A 16 10.59 -2.02 -6.45
C PHE A 16 11.43 -2.59 -5.31
N THR A 17 11.47 -3.94 -5.18
CA THR A 17 12.04 -4.61 -4.01
C THR A 17 13.31 -5.41 -4.31
N ARG A 18 13.58 -5.77 -5.57
CA ARG A 18 14.70 -6.65 -5.96
C ARG A 18 15.60 -6.06 -7.03
N GLU A 19 15.02 -5.49 -8.08
CA GLU A 19 15.74 -5.10 -9.29
C GLU A 19 15.04 -3.95 -10.01
N GLY A 20 15.61 -3.50 -11.13
CA GLY A 20 14.98 -2.53 -12.02
C GLY A 20 15.24 -1.07 -11.66
N ASN A 21 14.67 -0.18 -12.49
CA ASN A 21 14.93 1.26 -12.41
C ASN A 21 14.31 1.94 -11.18
N MET A 22 13.33 1.30 -10.55
CA MET A 22 12.63 1.83 -9.36
C MET A 22 12.95 1.04 -8.08
N PHE A 23 13.95 0.16 -8.14
CA PHE A 23 14.40 -0.60 -6.98
C PHE A 23 14.85 0.30 -5.83
N THR A 24 14.47 -0.07 -4.63
CA THR A 24 15.00 0.53 -3.40
C THR A 24 15.18 -0.49 -2.29
N GLU A 25 16.35 -0.49 -1.68
CA GLU A 25 16.66 -1.33 -0.52
C GLU A 25 15.72 -1.05 0.67
N ASN A 26 15.15 0.15 0.74
CA ASN A 26 14.20 0.50 1.79
C ASN A 26 12.90 -0.32 1.71
N LEU A 27 12.41 -0.64 0.49
CA LEU A 27 11.27 -1.55 0.31
C LEU A 27 11.67 -3.01 0.48
N ASN A 28 12.87 -3.40 -0.02
CA ASN A 28 13.38 -4.74 0.17
C ASN A 28 13.41 -5.16 1.65
N LYS A 29 13.89 -4.28 2.53
CA LYS A 29 13.93 -4.51 3.99
C LYS A 29 12.56 -4.74 4.61
N LEU A 30 11.49 -4.28 3.99
CA LEU A 30 10.12 -4.44 4.50
C LEU A 30 9.49 -5.80 4.18
N VAL A 31 10.03 -6.56 3.24
CA VAL A 31 9.41 -7.82 2.75
C VAL A 31 9.12 -8.80 3.88
N LEU A 32 10.13 -9.15 4.69
CA LEU A 32 9.94 -10.12 5.78
C LEU A 32 9.10 -9.59 6.96
N PRO A 33 9.29 -8.34 7.44
CA PRO A 33 8.37 -7.74 8.40
C PRO A 33 6.93 -7.69 7.90
N MET A 34 6.72 -7.35 6.63
CA MET A 34 5.40 -7.28 6.00
C MET A 34 4.74 -8.66 5.92
N LYS A 35 5.48 -9.70 5.52
CA LYS A 35 4.99 -11.08 5.55
C LYS A 35 4.40 -11.46 6.91
N LYS A 36 5.14 -11.18 7.99
CA LYS A 36 4.69 -11.45 9.36
C LYS A 36 3.41 -10.66 9.68
N PHE A 37 3.36 -9.40 9.33
CA PHE A 37 2.22 -8.53 9.57
C PHE A 37 0.96 -8.99 8.80
N ILE A 38 1.10 -9.39 7.54
CA ILE A 38 0.01 -9.95 6.71
C ILE A 38 -0.57 -11.19 7.40
N ILE A 39 0.27 -12.15 7.77
CA ILE A 39 -0.17 -13.40 8.43
C ILE A 39 -0.92 -13.08 9.74
N GLU A 40 -0.38 -12.20 10.56
CA GLU A 40 -1.02 -11.79 11.83
C GLU A 40 -2.38 -11.12 11.62
N LEU A 41 -2.53 -10.27 10.59
CA LEU A 41 -3.81 -9.64 10.28
C LEU A 41 -4.82 -10.61 9.67
N LYS A 42 -4.38 -11.56 8.83
CA LYS A 42 -5.24 -12.65 8.32
C LYS A 42 -5.78 -13.50 9.47
N ASN A 43 -4.96 -13.83 10.46
CA ASN A 43 -5.39 -14.54 11.67
C ASN A 43 -6.43 -13.74 12.50
N LYS A 44 -6.57 -12.45 12.24
CA LYS A 44 -7.58 -11.56 12.82
C LYS A 44 -8.71 -11.22 11.84
N ASN A 45 -8.94 -12.08 10.85
CA ASN A 45 -9.98 -11.99 9.82
C ASN A 45 -9.88 -10.71 8.95
N ALA A 46 -8.68 -10.21 8.68
CA ALA A 46 -8.49 -9.18 7.67
C ALA A 46 -8.47 -9.81 6.27
N LYS A 47 -9.14 -9.18 5.31
CA LYS A 47 -8.94 -9.45 3.89
C LYS A 47 -7.67 -8.76 3.41
N VAL A 48 -6.93 -9.39 2.51
CA VAL A 48 -5.67 -8.88 1.98
C VAL A 48 -5.81 -8.64 0.48
N VAL A 49 -5.57 -7.39 0.07
CA VAL A 49 -5.65 -6.96 -1.33
C VAL A 49 -4.27 -6.49 -1.77
N TYR A 50 -3.73 -7.09 -2.82
CA TYR A 50 -2.51 -6.62 -3.46
C TYR A 50 -2.85 -5.67 -4.60
N TYR A 51 -2.24 -4.50 -4.60
CA TYR A 51 -2.17 -3.60 -5.75
C TYR A 51 -0.77 -3.68 -6.34
N SER A 52 -0.68 -3.91 -7.63
CA SER A 52 0.56 -4.27 -8.32
C SER A 52 0.72 -3.46 -9.59
N ASP A 53 1.84 -2.79 -9.77
CA ASP A 53 2.16 -2.18 -11.05
C ASP A 53 2.35 -3.24 -12.13
N ALA A 54 1.65 -3.05 -13.25
CA ALA A 54 1.74 -3.91 -14.43
C ALA A 54 1.52 -3.06 -15.69
N HIS A 55 2.57 -2.32 -16.08
CA HIS A 55 2.52 -1.32 -17.14
C HIS A 55 2.64 -1.92 -18.54
N ASN A 56 1.99 -1.29 -19.51
CA ASN A 56 2.30 -1.52 -20.93
C ASN A 56 3.59 -0.77 -21.31
N ILE A 57 4.29 -1.24 -22.34
CA ILE A 57 5.58 -0.67 -22.77
C ILE A 57 5.51 0.83 -23.13
N ASN A 58 4.34 1.32 -23.54
CA ASN A 58 4.11 2.71 -23.95
C ASN A 58 3.22 3.47 -22.94
N ASP A 59 3.26 3.10 -21.66
CA ASP A 59 2.44 3.72 -20.63
C ASP A 59 2.78 5.21 -20.47
N GLU A 60 1.74 6.05 -20.31
CA GLU A 60 1.86 7.50 -20.10
C GLU A 60 2.66 7.84 -18.84
N GLU A 61 2.67 6.96 -17.84
CA GLU A 61 3.41 7.13 -16.60
C GLU A 61 4.94 7.20 -16.84
N PHE A 62 5.42 6.56 -17.91
CA PHE A 62 6.84 6.60 -18.29
C PHE A 62 7.33 7.94 -18.85
N LYS A 63 6.44 8.91 -19.04
CA LYS A 63 6.82 10.30 -19.29
C LYS A 63 7.33 11.02 -18.03
N VAL A 64 7.01 10.49 -16.85
CA VAL A 64 7.33 11.07 -15.54
C VAL A 64 8.30 10.19 -14.76
N TYR A 65 8.14 8.88 -14.85
CA TYR A 65 8.95 7.87 -14.14
C TYR A 65 9.76 7.02 -15.13
N PRO A 66 10.90 6.47 -14.71
CA PRO A 66 11.62 5.48 -15.51
C PRO A 66 10.72 4.28 -15.86
N VAL A 67 11.02 3.61 -16.98
CA VAL A 67 10.34 2.34 -17.33
C VAL A 67 10.56 1.32 -16.21
N HIS A 68 9.49 0.71 -15.73
CA HIS A 68 9.47 -0.26 -14.63
C HIS A 68 8.25 -1.18 -14.73
N CYS A 69 8.31 -2.32 -14.08
CA CYS A 69 7.19 -3.26 -13.92
C CYS A 69 6.38 -3.51 -15.20
N ILE A 70 7.05 -3.71 -16.34
CA ILE A 70 6.38 -4.05 -17.60
C ILE A 70 5.64 -5.38 -17.43
N LYS A 71 4.36 -5.39 -17.76
CA LYS A 71 3.48 -6.56 -17.63
C LYS A 71 4.07 -7.80 -18.28
N GLY A 72 4.11 -8.91 -17.52
CA GLY A 72 4.67 -10.18 -17.96
C GLY A 72 6.18 -10.29 -17.81
N THR A 73 6.85 -9.30 -17.23
CA THR A 73 8.25 -9.39 -16.81
C THR A 73 8.36 -9.74 -15.33
N HIS A 74 9.52 -10.24 -14.92
CA HIS A 74 9.81 -10.54 -13.51
C HIS A 74 9.68 -9.30 -12.61
N GLU A 75 9.99 -8.10 -13.10
CA GLU A 75 9.78 -6.86 -12.36
C GLU A 75 8.31 -6.64 -11.95
N SER A 76 7.33 -7.04 -12.80
CA SER A 76 5.91 -6.86 -12.53
C SER A 76 5.33 -7.92 -11.57
N GLU A 77 6.06 -8.99 -11.29
CA GLU A 77 5.63 -10.01 -10.34
C GLU A 77 5.83 -9.55 -8.89
N TYR A 78 4.95 -9.99 -8.00
CA TYR A 78 5.13 -9.79 -6.57
C TYR A 78 6.29 -10.63 -6.05
N VAL A 79 6.99 -10.11 -5.04
CA VAL A 79 8.11 -10.83 -4.44
C VAL A 79 7.65 -12.19 -3.89
N ASP A 80 8.49 -13.21 -4.08
CA ASP A 80 8.17 -14.61 -3.76
C ASP A 80 7.67 -14.82 -2.33
N GLU A 81 8.25 -14.11 -1.36
CA GLU A 81 7.90 -14.25 0.06
C GLU A 81 6.46 -13.85 0.39
N LEU A 82 5.82 -13.07 -0.49
CA LEU A 82 4.44 -12.60 -0.29
C LEU A 82 3.42 -13.35 -1.16
N LEU A 83 3.86 -14.23 -2.07
CA LEU A 83 2.96 -14.99 -2.93
C LEU A 83 1.98 -15.86 -2.10
N GLY A 84 0.72 -15.89 -2.55
CA GLY A 84 -0.33 -16.69 -1.94
C GLY A 84 -0.87 -16.19 -0.59
N LEU A 85 -0.44 -15.00 -0.13
CA LEU A 85 -0.97 -14.40 1.09
C LEU A 85 -2.16 -13.47 0.85
N ASN A 86 -2.38 -13.03 -0.39
CA ASN A 86 -3.51 -12.19 -0.79
C ASN A 86 -4.81 -12.98 -0.95
N ASP A 87 -5.92 -12.30 -0.74
CA ASP A 87 -7.27 -12.78 -1.08
C ASP A 87 -7.73 -12.21 -2.43
N TYR A 88 -7.22 -11.01 -2.79
CA TYR A 88 -7.49 -10.32 -4.05
C TYR A 88 -6.21 -9.72 -4.63
N TYR A 89 -6.17 -9.60 -5.96
CA TYR A 89 -5.04 -9.05 -6.70
C TYR A 89 -5.55 -8.05 -7.74
N VAL A 90 -4.97 -6.86 -7.76
CA VAL A 90 -5.34 -5.76 -8.65
C VAL A 90 -4.11 -5.29 -9.41
N GLU A 91 -4.08 -5.49 -10.71
CA GLU A 91 -3.10 -4.83 -11.58
C GLU A 91 -3.50 -3.37 -11.80
N LYS A 92 -2.53 -2.48 -11.77
CA LYS A 92 -2.73 -1.05 -12.04
C LYS A 92 -1.68 -0.50 -12.99
N GLN A 93 -2.04 0.55 -13.72
CA GLN A 93 -1.20 1.30 -14.66
C GLN A 93 -1.22 2.79 -14.27
N THR A 94 -1.31 3.07 -12.99
CA THR A 94 -1.41 4.42 -12.44
C THR A 94 -0.88 4.44 -11.02
N THR A 95 -0.31 5.56 -10.61
CA THR A 95 0.12 5.78 -9.23
C THR A 95 -1.02 5.72 -8.19
N ASN A 96 -2.28 5.71 -8.65
CA ASN A 96 -3.45 5.67 -7.76
C ASN A 96 -4.24 4.37 -7.90
N GLY A 97 -3.96 3.39 -7.03
CA GLY A 97 -4.66 2.11 -7.02
C GLY A 97 -6.18 2.22 -6.88
N PHE A 98 -6.71 3.29 -6.27
CA PHE A 98 -8.14 3.50 -6.14
C PHE A 98 -8.84 3.65 -7.50
N VAL A 99 -8.16 4.22 -8.49
CA VAL A 99 -8.68 4.38 -9.86
C VAL A 99 -8.75 3.04 -10.57
N ALA A 100 -7.76 2.17 -10.36
CA ALA A 100 -7.76 0.83 -10.92
C ALA A 100 -8.88 -0.04 -10.34
N LYS A 101 -9.05 0.00 -9.01
CA LYS A 101 -10.13 -0.71 -8.30
C LYS A 101 -10.39 -0.05 -6.94
N ASN A 102 -11.64 0.37 -6.72
CA ASN A 102 -12.04 0.93 -5.43
C ASN A 102 -11.98 -0.15 -4.33
N PRO A 103 -11.18 0.02 -3.26
CA PRO A 103 -11.00 -1.00 -2.23
C PRO A 103 -12.27 -1.30 -1.41
N PHE A 104 -13.27 -0.44 -1.40
CA PHE A 104 -14.57 -0.73 -0.79
C PHE A 104 -15.32 -1.88 -1.49
N GLU A 105 -15.04 -2.15 -2.75
CA GLU A 105 -15.65 -3.26 -3.49
C GLU A 105 -15.24 -4.65 -2.97
N PHE A 106 -14.18 -4.73 -2.16
CA PHE A 106 -13.77 -5.97 -1.48
C PHE A 106 -14.47 -6.16 -0.14
N SER A 107 -15.25 -5.18 0.33
CA SER A 107 -16.01 -5.26 1.57
C SER A 107 -17.46 -5.69 1.36
N THR A 108 -17.99 -6.42 2.34
CA THR A 108 -19.42 -6.68 2.47
C THR A 108 -20.12 -5.70 3.40
N LYS A 109 -19.36 -4.78 4.03
CA LYS A 109 -19.85 -3.79 4.98
C LYS A 109 -19.62 -2.38 4.45
N ALA A 110 -20.46 -1.44 4.87
CA ALA A 110 -20.31 -0.04 4.55
C ALA A 110 -19.11 0.59 5.29
N ASP A 111 -18.86 0.19 6.54
CA ASP A 111 -17.80 0.73 7.37
C ASP A 111 -16.63 -0.24 7.47
N VAL A 112 -15.44 0.22 7.07
CA VAL A 112 -14.21 -0.56 6.92
C VAL A 112 -13.05 0.12 7.62
N ASP A 113 -12.19 -0.68 8.25
CA ASP A 113 -10.86 -0.26 8.71
C ASP A 113 -9.81 -0.71 7.68
N PHE A 114 -9.33 0.24 6.88
CA PHE A 114 -8.25 0.01 5.92
C PHE A 114 -6.89 0.14 6.59
N TYR A 115 -6.00 -0.81 6.32
CA TYR A 115 -4.58 -0.76 6.69
C TYR A 115 -3.78 -0.68 5.40
N VAL A 116 -2.87 0.30 5.29
CA VAL A 116 -2.09 0.53 4.07
C VAL A 116 -0.61 0.31 4.36
N VAL A 117 0.03 -0.54 3.57
CA VAL A 117 1.45 -0.91 3.64
C VAL A 117 2.06 -0.94 2.23
N GLY A 118 3.39 -0.93 2.11
CA GLY A 118 4.10 -1.07 0.83
C GLY A 118 4.78 0.19 0.35
N GLY A 119 4.84 0.40 -0.94
CA GLY A 119 5.57 1.50 -1.59
C GLY A 119 4.77 2.23 -2.66
N VAL A 120 5.21 3.37 -3.07
CA VAL A 120 6.18 4.28 -2.44
C VAL A 120 5.41 5.28 -1.59
N THR A 121 5.92 5.61 -0.40
CA THR A 121 5.14 6.35 0.62
C THR A 121 4.49 7.62 0.09
N GLU A 122 5.21 8.46 -0.66
CA GLU A 122 4.71 9.76 -1.15
C GLU A 122 4.01 9.68 -2.51
N ILE A 123 3.96 8.50 -3.14
CA ILE A 123 3.34 8.30 -4.45
C ILE A 123 2.13 7.37 -4.28
N CYS A 124 2.28 6.07 -4.56
CA CYS A 124 1.16 5.14 -4.63
C CYS A 124 0.45 4.96 -3.28
N VAL A 125 1.19 4.86 -2.17
CA VAL A 125 0.62 4.78 -0.82
C VAL A 125 -0.19 6.03 -0.48
N LYS A 126 0.37 7.22 -0.73
CA LYS A 126 -0.33 8.48 -0.48
C LYS A 126 -1.56 8.61 -1.38
N ASN A 127 -1.44 8.36 -2.69
CA ASN A 127 -2.53 8.56 -3.64
C ASN A 127 -3.74 7.68 -3.32
N ILE A 128 -3.54 6.39 -3.06
CA ILE A 128 -4.67 5.51 -2.69
C ILE A 128 -5.27 5.91 -1.33
N THR A 129 -4.43 6.27 -0.35
CA THR A 129 -4.87 6.73 0.98
C THR A 129 -5.76 7.97 0.88
N MET A 130 -5.34 8.98 0.12
CA MET A 130 -6.10 10.21 -0.07
C MET A 130 -7.43 9.95 -0.75
N SER A 131 -7.46 9.13 -1.80
CA SER A 131 -8.69 8.77 -2.50
C SER A 131 -9.68 8.01 -1.61
N ILE A 132 -9.21 7.11 -0.74
CA ILE A 132 -10.07 6.43 0.25
C ILE A 132 -10.66 7.44 1.24
N LEU A 133 -9.86 8.39 1.75
CA LEU A 133 -10.31 9.42 2.68
C LEU A 133 -11.37 10.33 2.04
N ASP A 134 -11.17 10.75 0.79
CA ASP A 134 -12.13 11.55 0.04
C ASP A 134 -13.43 10.78 -0.21
N PHE A 135 -13.34 9.50 -0.52
CA PHE A 135 -14.52 8.64 -0.68
C PHE A 135 -15.30 8.50 0.62
N ILE A 136 -14.61 8.22 1.75
CA ILE A 136 -15.21 8.16 3.10
C ILE A 136 -15.98 9.44 3.39
N LYS A 137 -15.35 10.60 3.16
CA LYS A 137 -15.94 11.92 3.39
C LYS A 137 -17.15 12.14 2.49
N SER A 138 -17.05 11.86 1.19
CA SER A 138 -18.11 12.07 0.21
C SER A 138 -19.35 11.22 0.48
N LYS A 139 -19.16 10.01 1.06
CA LYS A 139 -20.24 9.07 1.38
C LYS A 139 -20.66 9.08 2.85
N ASN A 140 -20.04 9.96 3.66
CA ASN A 140 -20.29 10.07 5.12
C ASN A 140 -20.17 8.71 5.85
N LEU A 141 -19.13 7.92 5.51
CA LEU A 141 -18.88 6.60 6.11
C LEU A 141 -18.14 6.71 7.43
N LYS A 142 -18.32 5.72 8.32
CA LYS A 142 -17.57 5.59 9.60
C LYS A 142 -16.33 4.69 9.45
N SER A 143 -15.76 4.67 8.26
CA SER A 143 -14.54 3.95 7.94
C SER A 143 -13.29 4.68 8.44
N ASN A 144 -12.19 3.95 8.61
CA ASN A 144 -10.90 4.51 8.99
C ASN A 144 -9.80 4.07 8.02
N VAL A 145 -8.78 4.91 7.86
CA VAL A 145 -7.57 4.57 7.12
C VAL A 145 -6.37 4.64 8.07
N TYR A 146 -5.68 3.54 8.22
CA TYR A 146 -4.46 3.39 9.01
C TYR A 146 -3.27 3.19 8.07
N VAL A 147 -2.34 4.13 8.04
CA VAL A 147 -1.05 3.96 7.34
C VAL A 147 -0.05 3.40 8.35
N VAL A 148 0.50 2.24 8.05
CA VAL A 148 1.43 1.52 8.94
C VAL A 148 2.84 2.02 8.67
N SER A 149 3.29 3.02 9.42
CA SER A 149 4.48 3.82 9.14
C SER A 149 5.80 3.05 9.08
N ASP A 150 5.92 1.95 9.80
CA ASP A 150 7.08 1.06 9.78
C ASP A 150 6.98 -0.06 8.73
N LEU A 151 5.91 -0.06 7.91
CA LEU A 151 5.70 -0.97 6.79
C LEU A 151 5.39 -0.23 5.48
N VAL A 152 5.68 1.05 5.39
CA VAL A 152 5.75 1.82 4.15
C VAL A 152 7.13 2.44 4.00
N ALA A 153 7.63 2.54 2.78
CA ALA A 153 8.96 3.12 2.51
C ALA A 153 9.01 3.85 1.17
N THR A 154 10.08 4.59 0.98
CA THR A 154 10.40 5.29 -0.26
C THR A 154 11.91 5.23 -0.55
N PHE A 155 12.31 5.76 -1.69
CA PHE A 155 13.69 5.85 -2.17
C PHE A 155 14.28 7.25 -1.94
N ASP A 156 15.61 7.35 -1.93
CA ASP A 156 16.30 8.65 -1.93
C ASP A 156 16.10 9.38 -3.26
N GLY A 157 15.77 10.65 -3.18
CA GLY A 157 15.61 11.52 -4.35
C GLY A 157 16.81 12.47 -4.52
N PRO A 158 16.90 13.14 -5.68
CA PRO A 158 18.03 14.01 -5.99
C PRO A 158 18.27 15.16 -4.99
N ASN A 159 17.21 15.65 -4.36
CA ASN A 159 17.26 16.84 -3.49
C ASN A 159 16.74 16.57 -2.06
N ASN A 160 16.24 15.38 -1.78
CA ASN A 160 15.69 15.00 -0.48
C ASN A 160 15.98 13.54 -0.19
N ASP A 161 16.38 13.25 1.03
CA ASP A 161 16.54 11.87 1.50
C ASP A 161 15.19 11.16 1.67
N ALA A 162 15.22 9.83 1.68
CA ALA A 162 14.03 9.01 1.85
C ALA A 162 13.27 9.33 3.15
N SER A 163 13.99 9.64 4.24
CA SER A 163 13.37 9.95 5.53
C SER A 163 12.53 11.22 5.47
N THR A 164 13.04 12.29 4.86
CA THR A 164 12.31 13.55 4.68
C THR A 164 11.06 13.36 3.82
N ARG A 165 11.19 12.67 2.69
CA ARG A 165 10.05 12.38 1.79
C ARG A 165 8.98 11.55 2.48
N HIS A 166 9.38 10.48 3.15
CA HIS A 166 8.51 9.60 3.93
C HIS A 166 7.74 10.39 5.02
N ASN A 167 8.45 11.14 5.87
CA ASN A 167 7.83 11.88 6.95
C ASN A 167 6.87 12.97 6.46
N ASN A 168 7.23 13.69 5.38
CA ASN A 168 6.35 14.69 4.77
C ASN A 168 5.05 14.06 4.27
N ALA A 169 5.13 12.92 3.58
CA ALA A 169 3.96 12.20 3.09
C ALA A 169 3.08 11.67 4.23
N LEU A 170 3.66 11.10 5.28
CA LEU A 170 2.90 10.65 6.47
C LEU A 170 2.19 11.83 7.14
N ASN A 171 2.86 12.98 7.27
CA ASN A 171 2.26 14.18 7.86
C ASN A 171 1.11 14.73 7.00
N GLU A 172 1.26 14.71 5.67
CA GLU A 172 0.19 15.11 4.74
C GLU A 172 -1.03 14.20 4.87
N MET A 173 -0.84 12.88 4.81
CA MET A 173 -1.92 11.91 5.00
C MET A 173 -2.61 12.07 6.36
N LYS A 174 -1.83 12.29 7.44
CA LYS A 174 -2.37 12.54 8.79
C LYS A 174 -3.23 13.79 8.85
N LYS A 175 -2.79 14.91 8.24
CA LYS A 175 -3.56 16.17 8.19
C LYS A 175 -4.91 15.99 7.47
N ASN A 176 -5.00 15.05 6.53
CA ASN A 176 -6.22 14.75 5.77
C ASN A 176 -7.09 13.66 6.42
N GLY A 177 -6.70 13.14 7.59
CA GLY A 177 -7.54 12.23 8.39
C GLY A 177 -7.05 10.80 8.49
N ALA A 178 -5.93 10.43 7.85
CA ALA A 178 -5.33 9.12 8.05
C ALA A 178 -4.76 8.99 9.48
N LYS A 179 -4.85 7.79 10.03
CA LYS A 179 -4.25 7.44 11.31
C LYS A 179 -2.89 6.81 11.06
N ILE A 180 -1.82 7.50 11.46
CA ILE A 180 -0.46 6.97 11.34
C ILE A 180 -0.18 6.10 12.55
N VAL A 181 0.14 4.83 12.31
CA VAL A 181 0.34 3.81 13.34
C VAL A 181 1.56 2.94 13.01
N THR A 182 2.10 2.24 14.01
CA THR A 182 3.10 1.19 13.77
C THR A 182 2.45 -0.19 13.71
N SER A 183 3.11 -1.14 13.07
CA SER A 183 2.68 -2.55 13.03
C SER A 183 2.41 -3.11 14.42
N LYS A 184 3.31 -2.80 15.38
CA LYS A 184 3.16 -3.19 16.79
C LYS A 184 1.90 -2.61 17.45
N GLN A 185 1.55 -1.36 17.16
CA GLN A 185 0.33 -0.74 17.68
C GLN A 185 -0.93 -1.41 17.14
N VAL A 186 -0.95 -1.73 15.84
CA VAL A 186 -2.06 -2.44 15.19
C VAL A 186 -2.26 -3.83 15.80
N LEU A 187 -1.17 -4.59 15.96
CA LEU A 187 -1.24 -5.96 16.46
C LEU A 187 -1.64 -6.01 17.96
N LYS A 188 -1.16 -5.06 18.77
CA LYS A 188 -1.54 -4.96 20.20
C LYS A 188 -3.02 -4.58 20.39
N LYS A 189 -3.51 -3.56 19.66
CA LYS A 189 -4.91 -3.08 19.77
C LYS A 189 -5.93 -4.19 19.47
N ASN A 190 -5.54 -5.17 18.67
CA ASN A 190 -6.38 -6.31 18.31
C ASN A 190 -6.25 -7.49 19.29
N ASN A 191 -5.42 -7.41 20.34
CA ASN A 191 -5.23 -8.47 21.35
C ASN A 191 -5.99 -8.18 22.67
N ILE A 192 -6.62 -7.02 22.81
CA ILE A 192 -7.45 -6.72 23.98
C ILE A 192 -8.89 -7.14 23.64
N ARG A 193 -9.24 -8.34 24.02
CA ARG A 193 -10.60 -8.85 24.19
C ARG A 193 -10.85 -9.12 25.65
#